data_515ac771d33183c64f328de48794f511
#
_entry.id   515ac771d33183c64f328de48794f511
#
_cell.length_a   1.000
_cell.length_b   1.000
_cell.length_c   1.000
_cell.angle_alpha   90.00
_cell.angle_beta   90.00
_cell.angle_gamma   90.00
#
_symmetry.space_group_name_H-M   'P 1'
#
loop_
_entity.id
_entity.type
_entity.pdbx_description
1 polymer ?
#
loop_
_entity_poly.entity_id
_entity_poly.type
_entity_poly.pdbx_seq_one_letter_code
_entity_poly.pdbx_strand_id
1 'polypeptide(L)'
;MYSIYQASRDQIFTRKYLTMTGAVANPVIVHAPLGASFADCLAMAGGTSLEDYHVLVGGPMMGKLYTKEEAKNLVVTKTTSGFVVLPEDTELIHKKSVPVALSLKLAKTSCIQCSYCTQMCPRYLTGHPLKPHMIMRKLAFCEDPETLLSDKDVQQAMICSECGLCENYACPMGIYPRQVNLYMKGLLRKQGFRYQKPTEPLQQLPEREYRRVSSHRIATRLGVDAYYDYKITECLELQPEQVSIPLSQHIGAPCVPVVVAGQTISEGALVGQMPENSLGARIHASIEGIVTEVTDRFVVIKKGGGQ
;
A
#
# COMPACT_ATOMS: atom_id res chain seq x y z
N MET A 1 0.06 -6.00 16.75
CA MET A 1 0.10 -6.41 18.19
C MET A 1 1.46 -6.13 18.82
N TYR A 2 2.59 -6.66 18.28
CA TYR A 2 3.93 -6.44 18.85
C TYR A 2 4.28 -4.96 19.07
N SER A 3 4.14 -4.12 18.05
CA SER A 3 4.43 -2.67 18.17
C SER A 3 3.50 -1.93 19.14
N ILE A 4 2.25 -2.40 19.31
CA ILE A 4 1.32 -1.86 20.32
C ILE A 4 1.81 -2.22 21.72
N TYR A 5 2.26 -3.46 21.91
CA TYR A 5 2.84 -3.91 23.17
C TYR A 5 4.11 -3.12 23.52
N GLN A 6 5.00 -2.89 22.56
CA GLN A 6 6.18 -2.04 22.76
C GLN A 6 5.80 -0.62 23.15
N ALA A 7 4.85 -0.01 22.43
CA ALA A 7 4.37 1.34 22.70
C ALA A 7 3.74 1.46 24.13
N SER A 8 3.07 0.40 24.64
CA SER A 8 2.54 0.37 26.01
C SER A 8 3.63 0.33 27.09
N ARG A 9 4.88 0.10 26.68
CA ARG A 9 6.08 0.14 27.53
C ARG A 9 6.98 1.34 27.24
N ASP A 10 6.42 2.39 26.59
CA ASP A 10 7.13 3.60 26.17
C ASP A 10 8.32 3.35 25.26
N GLN A 11 8.35 2.19 24.58
CA GLN A 11 9.39 1.88 23.61
C GLN A 11 9.09 2.59 22.28
N ILE A 12 10.05 3.39 21.83
CA ILE A 12 9.98 4.16 20.60
C ILE A 12 10.15 3.25 19.40
N PHE A 13 9.33 3.44 18.37
CA PHE A 13 9.37 2.65 17.15
C PHE A 13 10.37 3.26 16.16
N THR A 14 11.61 2.75 16.16
CA THR A 14 12.71 3.20 15.30
C THR A 14 13.05 2.22 14.19
N ARG A 15 12.71 0.95 14.35
CA ARG A 15 13.08 -0.14 13.43
C ARG A 15 11.87 -0.98 13.05
N LYS A 16 11.95 -1.65 11.91
CA LYS A 16 10.86 -2.47 11.39
C LYS A 16 11.37 -3.74 10.70
N TYR A 17 10.65 -4.84 10.91
CA TYR A 17 10.79 -6.04 10.11
C TYR A 17 10.03 -5.85 8.79
N LEU A 18 10.70 -6.12 7.69
CA LEU A 18 10.13 -6.11 6.33
C LEU A 18 10.67 -7.30 5.54
N THR A 19 9.90 -7.71 4.53
CA THR A 19 10.29 -8.82 3.65
C THR A 19 10.89 -8.25 2.36
N MET A 20 12.07 -8.73 1.97
CA MET A 20 12.62 -8.57 0.62
C MET A 20 12.41 -9.88 -0.14
N THR A 21 11.69 -9.84 -1.25
CA THR A 21 11.35 -11.04 -2.03
C THR A 21 11.10 -10.71 -3.51
N GLY A 22 10.69 -11.70 -4.28
CA GLY A 22 10.55 -11.59 -5.74
C GLY A 22 11.83 -12.03 -6.45
N ALA A 23 12.18 -11.38 -7.53
CA ALA A 23 13.37 -11.66 -8.33
C ALA A 23 14.65 -11.11 -7.68
N VAL A 24 14.93 -11.52 -6.46
CA VAL A 24 16.15 -11.23 -5.70
C VAL A 24 16.98 -12.51 -5.53
N ALA A 25 18.29 -12.37 -5.29
CA ALA A 25 19.17 -13.53 -5.15
C ALA A 25 18.79 -14.40 -3.95
N ASN A 26 18.53 -13.78 -2.78
CA ASN A 26 18.19 -14.46 -1.54
C ASN A 26 17.02 -13.74 -0.85
N PRO A 27 15.78 -14.26 -0.94
CA PRO A 27 14.67 -13.67 -0.21
C PRO A 27 14.90 -13.73 1.31
N VAL A 28 14.78 -12.58 1.99
CA VAL A 28 15.11 -12.44 3.41
C VAL A 28 14.10 -11.54 4.14
N ILE A 29 14.02 -11.68 5.45
CA ILE A 29 13.45 -10.67 6.35
C ILE A 29 14.56 -9.70 6.73
N VAL A 30 14.33 -8.41 6.54
CA VAL A 30 15.28 -7.37 6.94
C VAL A 30 14.71 -6.63 8.15
N HIS A 31 15.47 -6.56 9.23
CA HIS A 31 15.19 -5.68 10.36
C HIS A 31 15.92 -4.36 10.15
N ALA A 32 15.19 -3.38 9.60
CA ALA A 32 15.74 -2.12 9.12
C ALA A 32 15.31 -0.93 9.98
N PRO A 33 16.18 0.08 10.17
CA PRO A 33 15.77 1.35 10.73
C PRO A 33 14.84 2.10 9.78
N LEU A 34 13.93 2.90 10.32
CA LEU A 34 13.05 3.76 9.52
C LEU A 34 13.90 4.76 8.74
N GLY A 35 13.60 4.96 7.47
CA GLY A 35 14.37 5.81 6.57
C GLY A 35 15.53 5.11 5.86
N ALA A 36 15.82 3.83 6.15
CA ALA A 36 16.78 3.05 5.38
C ALA A 36 16.34 2.95 3.91
N SER A 37 17.29 2.99 2.97
CA SER A 37 16.98 2.98 1.55
C SER A 37 16.51 1.61 1.06
N PHE A 38 15.72 1.60 -0.01
CA PHE A 38 15.41 0.36 -0.74
C PHE A 38 16.69 -0.32 -1.24
N ALA A 39 17.68 0.45 -1.70
CA ALA A 39 18.94 -0.08 -2.21
C ALA A 39 19.70 -0.87 -1.12
N ASP A 40 19.76 -0.35 0.11
CA ASP A 40 20.37 -1.07 1.23
C ASP A 40 19.61 -2.38 1.54
N CYS A 41 18.27 -2.32 1.53
CA CYS A 41 17.45 -3.52 1.73
C CYS A 41 17.66 -4.55 0.60
N LEU A 42 17.78 -4.11 -0.65
CA LEU A 42 18.03 -4.98 -1.80
C LEU A 42 19.43 -5.62 -1.72
N ALA A 43 20.43 -4.87 -1.28
CA ALA A 43 21.79 -5.40 -1.06
C ALA A 43 21.80 -6.52 -0.01
N MET A 44 21.01 -6.40 1.07
CA MET A 44 20.86 -7.47 2.08
C MET A 44 20.26 -8.76 1.48
N ALA A 45 19.45 -8.65 0.43
CA ALA A 45 18.91 -9.79 -0.32
C ALA A 45 19.84 -10.30 -1.45
N GLY A 46 21.09 -9.83 -1.51
CA GLY A 46 22.08 -10.20 -2.53
C GLY A 46 21.84 -9.53 -3.89
N GLY A 47 20.98 -8.52 -3.97
CA GLY A 47 20.67 -7.82 -5.21
C GLY A 47 19.67 -8.56 -6.10
N THR A 48 19.58 -8.11 -7.35
CA THR A 48 18.78 -8.74 -8.43
C THR A 48 19.62 -8.85 -9.71
N SER A 49 19.39 -9.90 -10.49
CA SER A 49 20.00 -10.09 -11.80
C SER A 49 19.25 -9.39 -12.94
N LEU A 50 18.11 -8.77 -12.65
CA LEU A 50 17.32 -8.08 -13.66
C LEU A 50 17.93 -6.73 -14.00
N GLU A 51 18.06 -6.44 -15.30
CA GLU A 51 18.47 -5.12 -15.78
C GLU A 51 17.37 -4.10 -15.54
N ASP A 52 16.13 -4.45 -15.90
CA ASP A 52 14.93 -3.64 -15.67
C ASP A 52 13.92 -4.39 -14.82
N TYR A 53 13.34 -3.69 -13.86
CA TYR A 53 12.40 -4.26 -12.91
C TYR A 53 11.48 -3.20 -12.32
N HIS A 54 10.39 -3.67 -11.77
CA HIS A 54 9.51 -2.87 -10.92
C HIS A 54 9.61 -3.30 -9.46
N VAL A 55 9.35 -2.37 -8.56
CA VAL A 55 9.30 -2.63 -7.12
C VAL A 55 7.90 -2.44 -6.61
N LEU A 56 7.34 -3.49 -6.04
CA LEU A 56 6.06 -3.43 -5.36
C LEU A 56 6.29 -3.23 -3.87
N VAL A 57 5.81 -2.12 -3.34
CA VAL A 57 5.84 -1.82 -1.90
C VAL A 57 4.57 -2.33 -1.25
N GLY A 58 4.69 -3.36 -0.41
CA GLY A 58 3.57 -4.08 0.19
C GLY A 58 3.17 -5.35 -0.56
N GLY A 59 1.92 -5.77 -0.38
CA GLY A 59 1.44 -7.03 -0.98
C GLY A 59 0.95 -6.88 -2.43
N PRO A 60 0.91 -7.98 -3.22
CA PRO A 60 0.54 -7.96 -4.65
C PRO A 60 -0.81 -7.31 -4.94
N MET A 61 -1.79 -7.50 -4.08
CA MET A 61 -3.14 -6.99 -4.30
C MET A 61 -3.25 -5.47 -4.09
N MET A 62 -2.74 -4.96 -2.97
CA MET A 62 -2.95 -3.58 -2.52
C MET A 62 -1.69 -2.72 -2.54
N GLY A 63 -0.50 -3.32 -2.73
CA GLY A 63 0.78 -2.61 -2.76
C GLY A 63 0.87 -1.62 -3.91
N LYS A 64 1.73 -0.63 -3.75
CA LYS A 64 2.04 0.38 -4.77
C LYS A 64 3.20 -0.08 -5.61
N LEU A 65 3.07 0.10 -6.92
CA LEU A 65 4.10 -0.24 -7.91
C LEU A 65 4.95 1.00 -8.20
N TYR A 66 6.26 0.78 -8.32
CA TYR A 66 7.25 1.78 -8.65
C TYR A 66 8.19 1.22 -9.71
N THR A 67 8.61 2.05 -10.66
CA THR A 67 9.66 1.72 -11.61
C THR A 67 11.01 1.65 -10.89
N LYS A 68 12.02 1.05 -11.53
CA LYS A 68 13.40 1.00 -11.02
C LYS A 68 13.93 2.40 -10.66
N GLU A 69 13.65 3.40 -11.49
CA GLU A 69 14.09 4.78 -11.24
C GLU A 69 13.39 5.41 -10.02
N GLU A 70 12.09 5.22 -9.89
CA GLU A 70 11.34 5.69 -8.73
C GLU A 70 11.78 4.98 -7.45
N ALA A 71 12.16 3.70 -7.56
CA ALA A 71 12.58 2.88 -6.43
C ALA A 71 13.88 3.36 -5.79
N LYS A 72 14.73 4.10 -6.50
CA LYS A 72 15.95 4.72 -5.94
C LYS A 72 15.64 5.67 -4.77
N ASN A 73 14.46 6.25 -4.76
CA ASN A 73 14.03 7.19 -3.72
C ASN A 73 13.16 6.54 -2.64
N LEU A 74 12.92 5.23 -2.73
CA LEU A 74 12.12 4.53 -1.73
C LEU A 74 12.91 4.30 -0.44
N VAL A 75 12.23 4.52 0.67
CA VAL A 75 12.77 4.29 2.01
C VAL A 75 11.80 3.47 2.86
N VAL A 76 12.33 2.83 3.88
CA VAL A 76 11.54 2.11 4.87
C VAL A 76 10.74 3.08 5.73
N THR A 77 9.43 2.93 5.73
CA THR A 77 8.51 3.73 6.54
C THR A 77 7.80 2.87 7.59
N LYS A 78 7.10 3.49 8.52
CA LYS A 78 6.25 2.78 9.52
C LYS A 78 5.24 1.82 8.87
N THR A 79 4.83 2.09 7.63
CA THR A 79 3.82 1.30 6.89
C THR A 79 4.41 0.32 5.88
N THR A 80 5.72 0.37 5.60
CA THR A 80 6.37 -0.57 4.68
C THR A 80 6.37 -1.98 5.27
N SER A 81 5.68 -2.93 4.64
CA SER A 81 5.64 -4.34 5.05
C SER A 81 6.63 -5.22 4.27
N GLY A 82 7.05 -4.77 3.11
CA GLY A 82 8.02 -5.46 2.27
C GLY A 82 8.17 -4.81 0.92
N PHE A 83 9.22 -5.22 0.24
CA PHE A 83 9.51 -4.92 -1.14
C PHE A 83 9.52 -6.21 -1.96
N VAL A 84 8.82 -6.21 -3.08
CA VAL A 84 8.80 -7.33 -4.02
C VAL A 84 9.37 -6.82 -5.34
N VAL A 85 10.49 -7.40 -5.77
CA VAL A 85 11.11 -7.08 -7.07
C VAL A 85 10.47 -7.96 -8.13
N LEU A 86 9.98 -7.37 -9.20
CA LEU A 86 9.24 -8.08 -10.26
C LEU A 86 9.81 -7.74 -11.63
N PRO A 87 9.94 -8.74 -12.55
CA PRO A 87 10.24 -8.49 -13.96
C PRO A 87 9.15 -7.64 -14.61
N GLU A 88 9.52 -6.84 -15.62
CA GLU A 88 8.59 -5.93 -16.32
C GLU A 88 7.40 -6.63 -17.00
N ASP A 89 7.60 -7.86 -17.46
CA ASP A 89 6.58 -8.68 -18.14
C ASP A 89 5.59 -9.36 -17.19
N THR A 90 5.67 -9.09 -15.89
CA THR A 90 4.75 -9.67 -14.89
C THR A 90 3.31 -9.16 -15.12
N GLU A 91 2.35 -10.07 -15.17
CA GLU A 91 0.92 -9.76 -15.35
C GLU A 91 0.39 -8.73 -14.33
N LEU A 92 0.89 -8.76 -13.10
CA LEU A 92 0.55 -7.79 -12.06
C LEU A 92 0.92 -6.36 -12.47
N ILE A 93 2.06 -6.16 -13.13
CA ILE A 93 2.52 -4.85 -13.58
C ILE A 93 1.57 -4.34 -14.66
N HIS A 94 1.26 -5.17 -15.67
CA HIS A 94 0.31 -4.81 -16.73
C HIS A 94 -1.03 -4.38 -16.14
N LYS A 95 -1.58 -5.14 -15.20
CA LYS A 95 -2.87 -4.81 -14.54
C LYS A 95 -2.83 -3.51 -13.73
N LYS A 96 -1.75 -3.25 -13.04
CA LYS A 96 -1.59 -2.02 -12.22
C LYS A 96 -1.30 -0.77 -13.06
N SER A 97 -0.74 -0.92 -14.25
CA SER A 97 -0.38 0.17 -15.16
C SER A 97 -1.55 0.65 -16.04
N VAL A 98 -2.70 -0.03 -15.99
CA VAL A 98 -3.87 0.35 -16.81
C VAL A 98 -4.39 1.74 -16.42
N PRO A 99 -4.49 2.67 -17.38
CA PRO A 99 -5.05 4.00 -17.12
C PRO A 99 -6.53 3.95 -16.70
N VAL A 100 -6.92 4.81 -15.77
CA VAL A 100 -8.32 4.91 -15.31
C VAL A 100 -9.28 5.17 -16.46
N ALA A 101 -8.91 6.01 -17.43
CA ALA A 101 -9.72 6.30 -18.61
C ALA A 101 -10.08 5.03 -19.41
N LEU A 102 -9.11 4.11 -19.57
CA LEU A 102 -9.35 2.83 -20.21
C LEU A 102 -10.29 1.95 -19.35
N SER A 103 -10.13 1.92 -18.04
CA SER A 103 -11.02 1.18 -17.15
C SER A 103 -12.47 1.67 -17.23
N LEU A 104 -12.68 2.98 -17.32
CA LEU A 104 -14.00 3.59 -17.51
C LEU A 104 -14.60 3.23 -18.89
N LYS A 105 -13.78 3.27 -19.95
CA LYS A 105 -14.20 2.86 -21.30
C LYS A 105 -14.61 1.38 -21.32
N LEU A 106 -13.79 0.50 -20.76
CA LEU A 106 -14.09 -0.94 -20.69
C LEU A 106 -15.32 -1.25 -19.83
N ALA A 107 -15.59 -0.48 -18.78
CA ALA A 107 -16.82 -0.59 -18.00
C ALA A 107 -18.07 -0.35 -18.85
N LYS A 108 -18.01 0.58 -19.81
CA LYS A 108 -19.11 0.91 -20.73
C LYS A 108 -19.27 -0.10 -21.89
N THR A 109 -18.16 -0.60 -22.43
CA THR A 109 -18.16 -1.38 -23.68
C THR A 109 -18.09 -2.89 -23.49
N SER A 110 -17.45 -3.36 -22.43
CA SER A 110 -17.09 -4.77 -22.27
C SER A 110 -17.71 -5.45 -21.03
N CYS A 111 -18.39 -4.69 -20.17
CA CYS A 111 -19.03 -5.25 -18.98
C CYS A 111 -20.28 -6.05 -19.34
N ILE A 112 -20.25 -7.36 -19.20
CA ILE A 112 -21.40 -8.26 -19.42
C ILE A 112 -22.39 -8.32 -18.25
N GLN A 113 -22.21 -7.52 -17.23
CA GLN A 113 -23.09 -7.37 -16.05
C GLN A 113 -23.38 -8.68 -15.28
N CYS A 114 -22.45 -9.64 -15.29
CA CYS A 114 -22.56 -10.95 -14.67
C CYS A 114 -22.63 -10.94 -13.12
N SER A 115 -22.41 -9.81 -12.48
CA SER A 115 -22.39 -9.59 -11.03
C SER A 115 -21.29 -10.31 -10.21
N TYR A 116 -20.37 -11.05 -10.81
CA TYR A 116 -19.30 -11.76 -10.07
C TYR A 116 -18.43 -10.83 -9.22
N CYS A 117 -18.16 -9.62 -9.68
CA CYS A 117 -17.42 -8.62 -8.88
C CYS A 117 -18.10 -8.29 -7.55
N THR A 118 -19.44 -8.44 -7.45
CA THR A 118 -20.20 -8.31 -6.20
C THR A 118 -20.23 -9.62 -5.43
N GLN A 119 -20.53 -10.74 -6.11
CA GLN A 119 -20.62 -12.04 -5.45
C GLN A 119 -19.31 -12.47 -4.78
N MET A 120 -18.17 -11.99 -5.26
CA MET A 120 -16.85 -12.25 -4.69
C MET A 120 -16.34 -11.11 -3.80
N CYS A 121 -17.11 -10.02 -3.65
CA CYS A 121 -16.68 -8.87 -2.86
C CYS A 121 -16.71 -9.17 -1.36
N PRO A 122 -15.56 -9.10 -0.64
CA PRO A 122 -15.53 -9.38 0.80
C PRO A 122 -16.43 -8.44 1.60
N ARG A 123 -16.55 -7.17 1.19
CA ARG A 123 -17.46 -6.22 1.83
C ARG A 123 -18.91 -6.61 1.69
N TYR A 124 -19.34 -6.99 0.49
CA TYR A 124 -20.71 -7.48 0.25
C TYR A 124 -20.99 -8.74 1.07
N LEU A 125 -20.07 -9.71 1.04
CA LEU A 125 -20.20 -10.98 1.74
C LEU A 125 -20.25 -10.85 3.27
N THR A 126 -19.72 -9.75 3.83
CA THR A 126 -19.82 -9.42 5.26
C THR A 126 -21.02 -8.51 5.59
N GLY A 127 -21.97 -8.36 4.66
CA GLY A 127 -23.22 -7.64 4.88
C GLY A 127 -23.20 -6.15 4.57
N HIS A 128 -22.06 -5.62 4.06
CA HIS A 128 -22.03 -4.24 3.60
C HIS A 128 -22.84 -4.06 2.30
N PRO A 129 -23.49 -2.91 2.08
CA PRO A 129 -24.33 -2.67 0.90
C PRO A 129 -23.54 -2.44 -0.41
N LEU A 130 -22.22 -2.60 -0.41
CA LEU A 130 -21.36 -2.40 -1.59
C LEU A 130 -21.61 -3.46 -2.66
N LYS A 131 -22.14 -3.01 -3.80
CA LYS A 131 -22.39 -3.84 -4.98
C LYS A 131 -21.58 -3.32 -6.18
N PRO A 132 -20.30 -3.72 -6.36
CA PRO A 132 -19.49 -3.24 -7.47
C PRO A 132 -20.15 -3.36 -8.85
N HIS A 133 -20.92 -4.42 -9.13
CA HIS A 133 -21.61 -4.57 -10.42
C HIS A 133 -22.66 -3.46 -10.67
N MET A 134 -23.30 -2.92 -9.62
CA MET A 134 -24.25 -1.82 -9.79
C MET A 134 -23.54 -0.52 -10.18
N ILE A 135 -22.37 -0.27 -9.61
CA ILE A 135 -21.53 0.89 -10.00
C ILE A 135 -21.10 0.76 -11.47
N MET A 136 -20.61 -0.44 -11.86
CA MET A 136 -20.26 -0.73 -13.26
C MET A 136 -21.45 -0.53 -14.22
N ARG A 137 -22.62 -1.03 -13.83
CA ARG A 137 -23.83 -0.92 -14.63
C ARG A 137 -24.28 0.52 -14.81
N LYS A 138 -24.33 1.31 -13.73
CA LYS A 138 -24.76 2.71 -13.79
C LYS A 138 -23.79 3.53 -14.64
N LEU A 139 -22.50 3.30 -14.49
CA LEU A 139 -21.49 3.96 -15.31
C LEU A 139 -21.62 3.61 -16.80
N ALA A 140 -22.04 2.39 -17.15
CA ALA A 140 -22.20 1.97 -18.54
C ALA A 140 -23.25 2.82 -19.31
N PHE A 141 -24.25 3.35 -18.60
CA PHE A 141 -25.34 4.16 -19.17
C PHE A 141 -25.21 5.66 -18.87
N CYS A 142 -24.07 6.10 -18.35
CA CYS A 142 -23.85 7.48 -17.95
C CYS A 142 -22.80 8.13 -18.85
N GLU A 143 -23.05 9.34 -19.34
CA GLU A 143 -22.05 10.10 -20.08
C GLU A 143 -21.03 10.73 -19.15
N ASP A 144 -21.49 11.42 -18.11
CA ASP A 144 -20.64 12.07 -17.11
C ASP A 144 -20.75 11.37 -15.74
N PRO A 145 -19.65 10.73 -15.26
CA PRO A 145 -19.63 10.06 -13.97
C PRO A 145 -19.99 10.95 -12.76
N GLU A 146 -19.81 12.26 -12.84
CA GLU A 146 -20.13 13.18 -11.74
C GLU A 146 -21.64 13.26 -11.47
N THR A 147 -22.47 13.04 -12.48
CA THR A 147 -23.94 13.01 -12.31
C THR A 147 -24.42 11.85 -11.45
N LEU A 148 -23.60 10.82 -11.25
CA LEU A 148 -23.91 9.65 -10.43
C LEU A 148 -23.58 9.81 -8.95
N LEU A 149 -22.99 10.93 -8.52
CA LEU A 149 -22.51 11.09 -7.14
C LEU A 149 -23.65 11.14 -6.09
N SER A 150 -24.87 11.48 -6.51
CA SER A 150 -26.07 11.42 -5.67
C SER A 150 -26.70 10.02 -5.58
N ASP A 151 -26.24 9.08 -6.42
CA ASP A 151 -26.80 7.74 -6.48
C ASP A 151 -26.34 6.88 -5.29
N LYS A 152 -27.29 6.24 -4.59
CA LYS A 152 -27.02 5.44 -3.38
C LYS A 152 -26.10 4.26 -3.62
N ASP A 153 -26.20 3.57 -4.77
CA ASP A 153 -25.31 2.44 -5.07
C ASP A 153 -23.89 2.93 -5.37
N VAL A 154 -23.74 4.06 -6.04
CA VAL A 154 -22.43 4.67 -6.34
C VAL A 154 -21.77 5.20 -5.07
N GLN A 155 -22.51 5.79 -4.16
CA GLN A 155 -22.01 6.24 -2.86
C GLN A 155 -21.40 5.10 -2.03
N GLN A 156 -21.82 3.83 -2.27
CA GLN A 156 -21.21 2.66 -1.63
C GLN A 156 -19.75 2.45 -2.04
N ALA A 157 -19.25 3.08 -3.11
CA ALA A 157 -17.83 3.06 -3.45
C ALA A 157 -16.93 3.51 -2.27
N MET A 158 -17.45 4.37 -1.38
CA MET A 158 -16.73 4.85 -0.20
C MET A 158 -16.27 3.73 0.75
N ILE A 159 -17.01 2.64 0.83
CA ILE A 159 -16.67 1.49 1.69
C ILE A 159 -15.84 0.42 0.99
N CYS A 160 -15.43 0.66 -0.25
CA CYS A 160 -14.51 -0.24 -0.95
C CYS A 160 -13.19 -0.36 -0.17
N SER A 161 -12.80 -1.61 0.18
CA SER A 161 -11.53 -1.90 0.87
C SER A 161 -10.32 -1.98 -0.07
N GLU A 162 -10.54 -1.77 -1.38
CA GLU A 162 -9.49 -1.71 -2.40
C GLU A 162 -8.70 -3.04 -2.59
N CYS A 163 -9.25 -4.14 -2.09
CA CYS A 163 -8.59 -5.45 -2.06
C CYS A 163 -8.28 -6.04 -3.45
N GLY A 164 -8.89 -5.54 -4.54
CA GLY A 164 -8.61 -5.99 -5.90
C GLY A 164 -9.20 -7.34 -6.31
N LEU A 165 -9.95 -8.04 -5.45
CA LEU A 165 -10.47 -9.36 -5.76
C LEU A 165 -11.47 -9.34 -6.94
N CYS A 166 -12.25 -8.25 -7.05
CA CYS A 166 -13.22 -8.06 -8.13
C CYS A 166 -12.59 -7.96 -9.52
N GLU A 167 -11.39 -7.43 -9.66
CA GLU A 167 -10.68 -7.30 -10.95
C GLU A 167 -9.69 -8.44 -11.19
N ASN A 168 -8.93 -8.83 -10.17
CA ASN A 168 -7.85 -9.81 -10.33
C ASN A 168 -8.36 -11.26 -10.36
N TYR A 169 -9.54 -11.52 -9.79
CA TYR A 169 -10.10 -12.88 -9.73
C TYR A 169 -11.50 -12.99 -10.30
N ALA A 170 -12.43 -12.13 -9.89
CA ALA A 170 -13.85 -12.31 -10.13
C ALA A 170 -14.29 -11.95 -11.57
N CYS A 171 -13.69 -10.94 -12.19
CA CYS A 171 -14.13 -10.47 -13.49
C CYS A 171 -13.73 -11.43 -14.63
N PRO A 172 -14.69 -12.10 -15.33
CA PRO A 172 -14.37 -12.97 -16.44
C PRO A 172 -13.91 -12.22 -17.69
N MET A 173 -14.24 -10.92 -17.78
CA MET A 173 -13.91 -10.07 -18.92
C MET A 173 -12.53 -9.39 -18.77
N GLY A 174 -11.82 -9.60 -17.66
CA GLY A 174 -10.53 -8.98 -17.40
C GLY A 174 -10.57 -7.44 -17.30
N ILE A 175 -11.75 -6.84 -17.02
CA ILE A 175 -11.90 -5.40 -16.79
C ILE A 175 -11.71 -5.04 -15.31
N TYR A 176 -11.71 -3.77 -14.97
CA TYR A 176 -11.15 -3.24 -13.72
C TYR A 176 -12.19 -2.63 -12.76
N PRO A 177 -13.10 -3.43 -12.15
CA PRO A 177 -14.15 -2.88 -11.27
C PRO A 177 -13.59 -2.16 -10.02
N ARG A 178 -12.42 -2.57 -9.50
CA ARG A 178 -11.78 -1.86 -8.39
C ARG A 178 -11.35 -0.46 -8.80
N GLN A 179 -10.73 -0.29 -9.95
CA GLN A 179 -10.30 1.02 -10.44
C GLN A 179 -11.49 1.95 -10.64
N VAL A 180 -12.60 1.44 -11.19
CA VAL A 180 -13.86 2.19 -11.31
C VAL A 180 -14.39 2.61 -9.93
N ASN A 181 -14.43 1.70 -8.96
CA ASN A 181 -14.84 2.03 -7.59
C ASN A 181 -13.93 3.09 -6.96
N LEU A 182 -12.61 3.02 -7.19
CA LEU A 182 -11.65 4.00 -6.67
C LEU A 182 -11.83 5.37 -7.30
N TYR A 183 -12.11 5.41 -8.60
CA TYR A 183 -12.41 6.65 -9.31
C TYR A 183 -13.65 7.33 -8.72
N MET A 184 -14.76 6.60 -8.58
CA MET A 184 -15.99 7.13 -7.97
C MET A 184 -15.77 7.54 -6.51
N LYS A 185 -15.04 6.75 -5.73
CA LYS A 185 -14.64 7.08 -4.35
C LYS A 185 -13.82 8.38 -4.29
N GLY A 186 -12.95 8.61 -5.26
CA GLY A 186 -12.18 9.85 -5.40
C GLY A 186 -13.06 11.06 -5.65
N LEU A 187 -14.02 10.97 -6.57
CA LEU A 187 -15.00 12.04 -6.86
C LEU A 187 -15.86 12.34 -5.64
N LEU A 188 -16.41 11.33 -4.97
CA LEU A 188 -17.20 11.47 -3.74
C LEU A 188 -16.42 12.19 -2.64
N ARG A 189 -15.13 11.86 -2.45
CA ARG A 189 -14.26 12.54 -1.48
C ARG A 189 -14.04 14.01 -1.83
N LYS A 190 -13.82 14.32 -3.11
CA LYS A 190 -13.67 15.71 -3.58
C LYS A 190 -14.93 16.54 -3.31
N GLN A 191 -16.11 15.93 -3.45
CA GLN A 191 -17.39 16.56 -3.12
C GLN A 191 -17.66 16.66 -1.60
N GLY A 192 -16.78 16.12 -0.75
CA GLY A 192 -16.93 16.13 0.70
C GLY A 192 -17.93 15.08 1.24
N PHE A 193 -18.35 14.10 0.41
CA PHE A 193 -19.26 13.06 0.83
C PHE A 193 -18.65 12.18 1.92
N ARG A 194 -19.39 11.98 3.01
CA ARG A 194 -19.03 11.09 4.12
C ARG A 194 -20.02 9.94 4.23
N TYR A 195 -19.50 8.72 4.13
CA TYR A 195 -20.32 7.53 4.31
C TYR A 195 -20.85 7.43 5.74
N GLN A 196 -22.16 7.29 5.87
CA GLN A 196 -22.82 7.04 7.15
C GLN A 196 -22.87 5.53 7.40
N LYS A 197 -22.32 5.11 8.53
CA LYS A 197 -22.36 3.70 8.93
C LYS A 197 -23.79 3.31 9.27
N PRO A 198 -24.25 2.09 8.92
CA PRO A 198 -25.51 1.55 9.40
C PRO A 198 -25.54 1.53 10.93
N THR A 199 -26.69 1.82 11.53
CA THR A 199 -26.91 1.72 12.97
C THR A 199 -27.04 0.28 13.43
N GLU A 200 -27.57 -0.59 12.56
CA GLU A 200 -27.74 -2.01 12.85
C GLU A 200 -26.46 -2.80 12.57
N PRO A 201 -26.20 -3.87 13.34
CA PRO A 201 -25.08 -4.77 13.07
C PRO A 201 -25.19 -5.40 11.69
N LEU A 202 -24.06 -5.43 10.97
CA LEU A 202 -23.99 -6.09 9.66
C LEU A 202 -24.13 -7.60 9.83
N GLN A 203 -24.97 -8.21 9.00
CA GLN A 203 -25.15 -9.66 8.96
C GLN A 203 -24.37 -10.26 7.80
N GLN A 204 -23.50 -11.21 8.12
CA GLN A 204 -22.75 -11.96 7.12
C GLN A 204 -23.70 -12.78 6.24
N LEU A 205 -23.46 -12.77 4.93
CA LEU A 205 -24.21 -13.60 3.99
C LEU A 205 -23.76 -15.06 4.07
N PRO A 206 -24.70 -16.03 4.01
CA PRO A 206 -24.38 -17.48 4.05
C PRO A 206 -23.41 -17.89 2.94
N GLU A 207 -23.53 -17.28 1.77
CA GLU A 207 -22.70 -17.57 0.59
C GLU A 207 -21.21 -17.30 0.81
N ARG A 208 -20.82 -16.55 1.83
CA ARG A 208 -19.43 -16.25 2.16
C ARG A 208 -18.59 -17.51 2.34
N GLU A 209 -19.16 -18.57 2.91
CA GLU A 209 -18.45 -19.83 3.14
C GLU A 209 -17.98 -20.49 1.82
N TYR A 210 -18.73 -20.29 0.73
CA TYR A 210 -18.47 -20.88 -0.59
C TYR A 210 -17.74 -19.92 -1.54
N ARG A 211 -17.43 -18.69 -1.10
CA ARG A 211 -16.81 -17.63 -1.92
C ARG A 211 -15.39 -17.32 -1.47
N ARG A 212 -14.75 -18.21 -0.76
CA ARG A 212 -13.33 -18.09 -0.40
C ARG A 212 -12.46 -18.37 -1.62
N VAL A 213 -11.42 -17.56 -1.80
CA VAL A 213 -10.47 -17.69 -2.90
C VAL A 213 -9.13 -18.12 -2.35
N SER A 214 -8.53 -19.16 -2.94
CA SER A 214 -7.17 -19.58 -2.62
C SER A 214 -6.16 -18.50 -2.99
N SER A 215 -5.25 -18.19 -2.06
CA SER A 215 -4.15 -17.25 -2.30
C SER A 215 -3.22 -17.70 -3.42
N HIS A 216 -2.98 -19.00 -3.56
CA HIS A 216 -2.20 -19.57 -4.66
C HIS A 216 -2.84 -19.26 -6.02
N ARG A 217 -4.16 -19.45 -6.17
CA ARG A 217 -4.88 -19.08 -7.41
C ARG A 217 -4.77 -17.60 -7.75
N ILE A 218 -4.76 -16.73 -6.73
CA ILE A 218 -4.54 -15.29 -6.93
C ILE A 218 -3.10 -15.05 -7.40
N ALA A 219 -2.11 -15.69 -6.78
CA ALA A 219 -0.72 -15.56 -7.16
C ALA A 219 -0.50 -15.94 -8.64
N THR A 220 -1.06 -17.08 -9.08
CA THR A 220 -1.01 -17.50 -10.49
C THR A 220 -1.66 -16.49 -11.44
N ARG A 221 -2.83 -15.94 -11.08
CA ARG A 221 -3.49 -14.93 -11.92
C ARG A 221 -2.77 -13.58 -11.98
N LEU A 222 -1.88 -13.33 -11.04
CA LEU A 222 -1.06 -12.13 -10.99
C LEU A 222 0.34 -12.36 -11.60
N GLY A 223 0.67 -13.60 -11.98
CA GLY A 223 1.99 -13.96 -12.48
C GLY A 223 3.10 -13.88 -11.43
N VAL A 224 2.76 -14.12 -10.15
CA VAL A 224 3.71 -14.08 -9.03
C VAL A 224 3.80 -15.40 -8.27
N ASP A 225 3.26 -16.49 -8.84
CA ASP A 225 3.26 -17.82 -8.25
C ASP A 225 4.66 -18.38 -8.08
N ALA A 226 5.60 -18.05 -8.96
CA ALA A 226 7.01 -18.43 -8.81
C ALA A 226 7.64 -17.99 -7.46
N TYR A 227 7.08 -16.96 -6.83
CA TYR A 227 7.55 -16.41 -5.55
C TYR A 227 6.67 -16.81 -4.37
N TYR A 228 5.60 -17.58 -4.60
CA TYR A 228 4.57 -17.83 -3.60
C TYR A 228 5.04 -18.76 -2.48
N ASP A 229 5.79 -19.82 -2.83
CA ASP A 229 6.20 -20.86 -1.89
C ASP A 229 7.57 -20.63 -1.25
N TYR A 230 8.14 -19.44 -1.38
CA TYR A 230 9.41 -19.10 -0.75
C TYR A 230 9.31 -19.18 0.78
N LYS A 231 10.09 -20.08 1.36
CA LYS A 231 10.27 -20.20 2.81
C LYS A 231 11.39 -19.27 3.25
N ILE A 232 11.03 -18.10 3.72
CA ILE A 232 12.00 -17.12 4.22
C ILE A 232 12.23 -17.42 5.70
N THR A 233 13.43 -17.88 6.05
CA THR A 233 13.84 -18.25 7.42
C THR A 233 14.90 -17.32 7.98
N GLU A 234 15.61 -16.59 7.13
CA GLU A 234 16.67 -15.68 7.55
C GLU A 234 16.11 -14.30 7.90
N CYS A 235 16.63 -13.76 8.99
CA CYS A 235 16.37 -12.39 9.42
C CYS A 235 17.69 -11.66 9.61
N LEU A 236 17.95 -10.66 8.78
CA LEU A 236 19.20 -9.92 8.75
C LEU A 236 19.01 -8.51 9.33
N GLU A 237 19.98 -8.08 10.13
CA GLU A 237 20.00 -6.75 10.74
C GLU A 237 20.65 -5.75 9.78
N LEU A 238 19.93 -4.76 9.34
CA LEU A 238 20.46 -3.69 8.48
C LEU A 238 21.00 -2.54 9.33
N GLN A 239 22.23 -2.13 9.07
CA GLN A 239 22.88 -0.98 9.68
C GLN A 239 23.37 -0.02 8.59
N PRO A 240 22.51 0.87 8.07
CA PRO A 240 22.88 1.79 7.02
C PRO A 240 23.75 2.93 7.55
N GLU A 241 24.59 3.49 6.70
CA GLU A 241 25.40 4.69 7.00
C GLU A 241 24.55 5.98 7.04
N GLN A 242 23.40 5.95 6.38
CA GLN A 242 22.51 7.09 6.28
C GLN A 242 21.05 6.63 6.24
N VAL A 243 20.17 7.42 6.83
CA VAL A 243 18.72 7.26 6.72
C VAL A 243 18.07 8.55 6.28
N SER A 244 17.01 8.45 5.47
CA SER A 244 16.14 9.57 5.08
C SER A 244 14.75 9.33 5.65
N ILE A 245 14.41 10.02 6.72
CA ILE A 245 13.20 9.78 7.51
C ILE A 245 12.07 10.69 7.02
N PRO A 246 11.02 10.16 6.35
CA PRO A 246 9.91 10.99 5.90
C PRO A 246 9.11 11.55 7.08
N LEU A 247 8.70 12.82 6.97
CA LEU A 247 7.85 13.48 7.96
C LEU A 247 6.37 13.15 7.83
N SER A 248 5.97 12.46 6.76
CA SER A 248 4.62 11.91 6.55
C SER A 248 4.69 10.41 6.25
N GLN A 249 4.36 9.57 7.23
CA GLN A 249 4.48 8.11 7.11
C GLN A 249 3.16 7.35 7.32
N HIS A 250 2.07 8.05 7.60
CA HIS A 250 0.77 7.46 7.96
C HIS A 250 -0.38 8.38 7.56
N ILE A 251 -1.62 7.94 7.77
CA ILE A 251 -2.80 8.77 7.56
C ILE A 251 -2.88 9.79 8.71
N GLY A 252 -2.81 11.08 8.37
CA GLY A 252 -2.81 12.19 9.33
C GLY A 252 -2.01 13.38 8.81
N ALA A 253 -1.82 14.38 9.64
CA ALA A 253 -1.02 15.53 9.30
C ALA A 253 0.47 15.17 9.24
N PRO A 254 1.24 15.71 8.28
CA PRO A 254 2.69 15.62 8.29
C PRO A 254 3.26 16.24 9.55
N CYS A 255 4.36 15.70 10.07
CA CYS A 255 5.08 16.28 11.17
C CYS A 255 5.89 17.51 10.72
N VAL A 256 6.05 18.47 11.63
CA VAL A 256 6.98 19.59 11.47
C VAL A 256 8.32 19.17 12.07
N PRO A 257 9.46 19.37 11.36
CA PRO A 257 10.78 19.02 11.90
C PRO A 257 11.12 19.91 13.11
N VAL A 258 11.75 19.28 14.12
CA VAL A 258 12.19 19.96 15.35
C VAL A 258 13.70 19.93 15.52
N VAL A 259 14.42 19.50 14.50
CA VAL A 259 15.88 19.42 14.44
C VAL A 259 16.41 20.33 13.34
N VAL A 260 17.69 20.67 13.39
CA VAL A 260 18.39 21.50 12.40
C VAL A 260 19.59 20.75 11.82
N ALA A 261 19.99 21.13 10.61
CA ALA A 261 21.19 20.58 9.99
C ALA A 261 22.43 20.91 10.84
N GLY A 262 23.35 19.93 10.94
CA GLY A 262 24.53 20.00 11.81
C GLY A 262 24.31 19.51 13.24
N GLN A 263 23.07 19.27 13.66
CA GLN A 263 22.77 18.78 15.01
C GLN A 263 23.15 17.31 15.16
N THR A 264 23.87 16.97 16.25
CA THR A 264 24.09 15.59 16.66
C THR A 264 22.85 15.08 17.38
N ILE A 265 22.40 13.86 17.04
CA ILE A 265 21.17 13.27 17.55
C ILE A 265 21.39 11.80 17.88
N SER A 266 20.81 11.33 18.98
CA SER A 266 20.82 9.91 19.36
C SER A 266 19.61 9.17 18.77
N GLU A 267 19.73 7.84 18.62
CA GLU A 267 18.58 7.01 18.25
C GLU A 267 17.44 7.20 19.26
N GLY A 268 16.22 7.28 18.78
CA GLY A 268 15.02 7.53 19.58
C GLY A 268 14.73 8.99 19.89
N ALA A 269 15.63 9.93 19.62
CA ALA A 269 15.35 11.34 19.83
C ALA A 269 14.27 11.87 18.88
N LEU A 270 13.50 12.86 19.32
CA LEU A 270 12.40 13.44 18.55
C LEU A 270 12.96 14.21 17.33
N VAL A 271 12.46 13.89 16.15
CA VAL A 271 12.82 14.51 14.86
C VAL A 271 11.68 15.34 14.30
N GLY A 272 10.46 14.86 14.44
CA GLY A 272 9.26 15.54 13.93
C GLY A 272 8.12 15.52 14.93
N GLN A 273 7.57 16.72 15.19
CA GLN A 273 6.42 16.93 16.06
C GLN A 273 5.15 17.11 15.22
N MET A 274 4.04 16.57 15.72
CA MET A 274 2.72 16.82 15.11
C MET A 274 2.32 18.28 15.28
N PRO A 275 1.64 18.87 14.26
CA PRO A 275 0.96 20.16 14.46
C PRO A 275 -0.11 20.05 15.56
N GLU A 276 -0.33 21.13 16.29
CA GLU A 276 -1.37 21.20 17.32
C GLU A 276 -2.76 20.87 16.75
N ASN A 277 -3.57 20.19 17.54
CA ASN A 277 -4.93 19.78 17.19
C ASN A 277 -5.05 18.91 15.93
N SER A 278 -3.98 18.25 15.50
CA SER A 278 -3.98 17.33 14.35
C SER A 278 -3.86 15.88 14.77
N LEU A 279 -4.47 14.97 13.95
CA LEU A 279 -4.25 13.55 14.10
C LEU A 279 -2.91 13.17 13.46
N GLY A 280 -2.07 12.43 14.17
CA GLY A 280 -0.80 11.95 13.64
C GLY A 280 0.02 11.21 14.68
N ALA A 281 1.28 10.98 14.40
CA ALA A 281 2.23 10.35 15.32
C ALA A 281 3.62 11.01 15.18
N ARG A 282 4.26 11.25 16.30
CA ARG A 282 5.64 11.75 16.37
C ARG A 282 6.61 10.92 15.58
N ILE A 283 7.66 11.52 15.07
CA ILE A 283 8.73 10.88 14.31
C ILE A 283 10.03 11.01 15.09
N HIS A 284 10.76 9.92 15.18
CA HIS A 284 11.99 9.81 15.97
C HIS A 284 13.15 9.39 15.09
N ALA A 285 14.36 9.73 15.49
CA ALA A 285 15.60 9.27 14.86
C ALA A 285 15.68 7.74 14.94
N SER A 286 15.99 7.11 13.84
CA SER A 286 16.11 5.64 13.74
C SER A 286 17.55 5.14 13.84
N ILE A 287 18.51 6.06 13.77
CA ILE A 287 19.94 5.84 14.03
C ILE A 287 20.49 7.03 14.79
N GLU A 288 21.60 6.84 15.48
CA GLU A 288 22.40 7.95 15.99
C GLU A 288 23.27 8.55 14.89
N GLY A 289 23.56 9.83 14.96
CA GLY A 289 24.41 10.50 13.97
C GLY A 289 24.23 12.01 13.92
N ILE A 290 24.61 12.58 12.78
CA ILE A 290 24.50 14.02 12.51
C ILE A 290 23.37 14.24 11.49
N VAL A 291 22.50 15.18 11.78
CA VAL A 291 21.47 15.65 10.84
C VAL A 291 22.18 16.41 9.72
N THR A 292 22.14 15.89 8.51
CA THR A 292 22.81 16.49 7.34
C THR A 292 21.87 17.37 6.52
N GLU A 293 20.58 17.05 6.50
CA GLU A 293 19.58 17.77 5.72
C GLU A 293 18.23 17.77 6.44
N VAL A 294 17.53 18.90 6.38
CA VAL A 294 16.16 19.06 6.89
C VAL A 294 15.32 19.77 5.83
N THR A 295 14.23 19.14 5.43
CA THR A 295 13.25 19.69 4.49
C THR A 295 11.84 19.63 5.11
N ASP A 296 10.83 20.13 4.40
CA ASP A 296 9.42 19.99 4.76
C ASP A 296 8.89 18.54 4.61
N ARG A 297 9.65 17.66 3.93
CA ARG A 297 9.25 16.29 3.60
C ARG A 297 10.02 15.23 4.36
N PHE A 298 11.30 15.45 4.63
CA PHE A 298 12.18 14.46 5.26
C PHE A 298 13.32 15.09 6.04
N VAL A 299 13.90 14.29 6.92
CA VAL A 299 15.13 14.60 7.65
C VAL A 299 16.16 13.50 7.33
N VAL A 300 17.37 13.90 6.93
CA VAL A 300 18.47 12.99 6.67
C VAL A 300 19.40 12.96 7.86
N ILE A 301 19.72 11.75 8.34
CA ILE A 301 20.67 11.51 9.42
C ILE A 301 21.77 10.60 8.87
N LYS A 302 23.01 11.05 8.99
CA LYS A 302 24.21 10.25 8.65
C LYS A 302 24.89 9.81 9.94
N LYS A 303 25.28 8.54 10.00
CA LYS A 303 26.02 7.96 11.12
C LYS A 303 27.27 8.80 11.39
N GLY A 304 27.49 9.18 12.62
CA GLY A 304 28.71 9.90 13.00
C GLY A 304 29.91 8.99 12.73
N GLY A 305 30.87 9.44 11.93
CA GLY A 305 32.14 8.73 11.79
C GLY A 305 32.81 8.74 13.15
N GLY A 306 32.96 7.57 13.76
CA GLY A 306 33.83 7.45 14.91
C GLY A 306 35.24 7.89 14.52
N GLN A 307 35.73 8.93 15.20
CA GLN A 307 37.17 9.24 15.18
C GLN A 307 37.95 8.14 15.89
#